data_d0a7c893d09809e95de8c36cb8d13bce
#
_entry.id   d0a7c893d09809e95de8c36cb8d13bce
#
_cell.length_a   1.000
_cell.length_b   1.000
_cell.length_c   1.000
_cell.angle_alpha   90.00
_cell.angle_beta   90.00
_cell.angle_gamma   90.00
#
_symmetry.space_group_name_H-M   'P 1'
#
loop_
_entity.id
_entity.type
_entity.pdbx_description
1 polymer ?
#
loop_
_entity_poly.entity_id
_entity_poly.type
_entity_poly.pdbx_seq_one_letter_code
_entity_poly.pdbx_strand_id
1 'polypeptide(L)'
;MKKSLKYVVCALAASVVLMSACGSNGNEQPAKSDYLVVASQAVMNDTEWSAVANSLATKHNASIVTFDKAPREAMDAIRDAYPRYVAVVDMPENIGRDYVIDLHHLCRDIDDDIYGDFLWGIITGYDAAAAQRMVDNSTEPLVVKDAVATIMELNSAKWFDNYAWVDDHTKGLWGYKRGRNGDIVTGMVAPEQVLTKFTELYSEYDPDLVVTAAHATQCNLEMPYSLGNLKPRDGKLYAEDRFTGAEWDVAESGKRRVYAAVGNCLIGDVNNTRESMAVAWMNGSNAATMLGYVVTTWHGRSGWGALKYWVTSPDRYTLAQAVYLNQQDFLHQQHVWYPELLDERYDFSSDDFWGELEMARTRLEEVLGRKLDYNNAQDWDMLGFWHDRDVLAYYGDPKWSVMLQPVDGERDYSVSSRREGNKYIVTVTTSDNFSLERMRGDKFKQEHVLDLPFSYFFPERLANPRLADGQAWEVALDENFLLVYNADFAPNTTYEIVLDVE
;
A
#
# COMPACT_ATOMS: atom_id res chain seq x y z
N MET A 1 38.32 -16.42 61.95
CA MET A 1 37.01 -15.78 62.20
C MET A 1 36.16 -15.95 60.94
N LYS A 2 35.19 -16.84 60.97
CA LYS A 2 34.26 -17.12 59.88
C LYS A 2 33.04 -16.19 60.03
N LYS A 3 32.68 -15.46 59.00
CA LYS A 3 31.36 -14.84 58.91
C LYS A 3 30.58 -15.46 57.73
N SER A 4 29.52 -16.10 58.08
CA SER A 4 28.57 -16.73 57.18
C SER A 4 27.62 -15.70 56.57
N LEU A 5 27.44 -15.77 55.26
CA LEU A 5 26.46 -14.97 54.49
C LEU A 5 25.17 -15.77 54.36
N LYS A 6 24.08 -15.26 54.93
CA LYS A 6 22.74 -15.87 54.82
C LYS A 6 22.07 -15.36 53.55
N TYR A 7 21.66 -16.27 52.69
CA TYR A 7 20.74 -15.99 51.57
C TYR A 7 19.32 -15.89 52.09
N VAL A 8 18.66 -14.76 51.76
CA VAL A 8 17.22 -14.58 51.95
C VAL A 8 16.54 -14.94 50.65
N VAL A 9 15.76 -16.00 50.67
CA VAL A 9 14.85 -16.37 49.55
C VAL A 9 13.54 -15.64 49.79
N CYS A 10 13.20 -14.67 48.92
CA CYS A 10 11.86 -14.09 48.87
C CYS A 10 10.97 -14.95 47.95
N ALA A 11 10.04 -15.67 48.57
CA ALA A 11 8.94 -16.33 47.87
C ALA A 11 7.84 -15.28 47.55
N LEU A 12 7.58 -15.01 46.27
CA LEU A 12 6.40 -14.25 45.84
C LEU A 12 5.19 -15.20 45.85
N ALA A 13 4.28 -14.95 46.79
CA ALA A 13 2.96 -15.57 46.79
C ALA A 13 2.06 -14.83 45.78
N ALA A 14 1.62 -15.56 44.76
CA ALA A 14 0.57 -15.08 43.84
C ALA A 14 -0.79 -15.16 44.55
N SER A 15 -1.36 -14.01 44.90
CA SER A 15 -2.73 -13.91 45.42
C SER A 15 -3.71 -13.93 44.26
N VAL A 16 -4.41 -15.07 44.10
CA VAL A 16 -5.58 -15.13 43.21
C VAL A 16 -6.74 -14.44 43.92
N VAL A 17 -7.14 -13.28 43.41
CA VAL A 17 -8.37 -12.58 43.83
C VAL A 17 -9.51 -13.14 42.99
N LEU A 18 -10.33 -13.98 43.59
CA LEU A 18 -11.63 -14.39 43.08
C LEU A 18 -12.61 -13.22 43.29
N MET A 19 -12.88 -12.42 42.24
CA MET A 19 -14.00 -11.51 42.24
C MET A 19 -15.26 -12.29 41.87
N SER A 20 -16.17 -12.45 42.82
CA SER A 20 -17.53 -12.90 42.60
C SER A 20 -18.28 -11.84 41.79
N ALA A 21 -18.58 -12.13 40.53
CA ALA A 21 -19.46 -11.33 39.72
C ALA A 21 -20.90 -11.58 40.10
N CYS A 22 -21.58 -10.57 40.67
CA CYS A 22 -23.02 -10.50 40.68
C CYS A 22 -23.53 -10.24 39.27
N GLY A 23 -24.45 -11.08 38.79
CA GLY A 23 -24.94 -11.06 37.44
C GLY A 23 -25.69 -9.78 37.05
N SER A 24 -25.43 -9.29 35.88
CA SER A 24 -26.38 -8.65 35.01
C SER A 24 -26.39 -9.42 33.69
N ASN A 25 -27.54 -10.02 33.36
CA ASN A 25 -27.79 -10.67 32.09
C ASN A 25 -27.91 -9.58 31.01
N GLY A 26 -26.82 -9.21 30.41
CA GLY A 26 -26.73 -8.60 29.11
C GLY A 26 -25.98 -9.56 28.19
N ASN A 27 -26.65 -10.11 27.20
CA ASN A 27 -25.98 -10.76 26.08
C ASN A 27 -25.24 -9.68 25.29
N GLU A 28 -24.08 -9.25 25.76
CA GLU A 28 -23.13 -8.59 24.89
C GLU A 28 -22.54 -9.70 24.00
N GLN A 29 -23.00 -9.76 22.74
CA GLN A 29 -22.23 -10.47 21.71
C GLN A 29 -20.82 -9.89 21.73
N PRO A 30 -19.76 -10.75 21.72
CA PRO A 30 -18.41 -10.24 21.60
C PRO A 30 -18.35 -9.34 20.36
N ALA A 31 -17.81 -8.16 20.52
CA ALA A 31 -17.67 -7.19 19.42
C ALA A 31 -17.04 -7.94 18.24
N LYS A 32 -17.69 -7.87 17.06
CA LYS A 32 -17.13 -8.45 15.82
C LYS A 32 -15.72 -7.89 15.63
N SER A 33 -14.76 -8.75 15.33
CA SER A 33 -13.41 -8.29 14.98
C SER A 33 -13.50 -7.43 13.73
N ASP A 34 -12.76 -6.31 13.70
CA ASP A 34 -12.59 -5.46 12.52
C ASP A 34 -11.63 -6.08 11.47
N TYR A 35 -11.15 -7.29 11.74
CA TYR A 35 -10.16 -8.01 10.92
C TYR A 35 -10.65 -9.41 10.59
N LEU A 36 -10.45 -9.84 9.34
CA LEU A 36 -10.73 -11.19 8.88
C LEU A 36 -9.52 -11.78 8.18
N VAL A 37 -9.19 -13.03 8.47
CA VAL A 37 -8.21 -13.82 7.71
C VAL A 37 -8.96 -14.71 6.72
N VAL A 38 -8.59 -14.63 5.45
CA VAL A 38 -9.11 -15.47 4.37
C VAL A 38 -7.97 -16.36 3.89
N ALA A 39 -8.06 -17.67 4.07
CA ALA A 39 -6.96 -18.58 3.77
C ALA A 39 -7.39 -19.68 2.79
N SER A 40 -6.51 -20.07 1.86
CA SER A 40 -6.82 -21.21 0.98
C SER A 40 -6.88 -22.52 1.78
N GLN A 41 -7.66 -23.48 1.29
CA GLN A 41 -7.68 -24.84 1.86
C GLN A 41 -6.30 -25.49 1.79
N ALA A 42 -5.49 -25.16 0.78
CA ALA A 42 -4.11 -25.63 0.65
C ALA A 42 -3.26 -25.14 1.83
N VAL A 43 -3.36 -23.87 2.19
CA VAL A 43 -2.72 -23.28 3.38
C VAL A 43 -3.17 -23.99 4.65
N MET A 44 -4.46 -24.19 4.84
CA MET A 44 -4.99 -24.80 6.09
C MET A 44 -4.68 -26.29 6.23
N ASN A 45 -4.42 -26.98 5.12
CA ASN A 45 -4.03 -28.40 5.12
C ASN A 45 -2.53 -28.61 5.30
N ASP A 46 -1.71 -27.58 5.13
CA ASP A 46 -0.27 -27.61 5.38
C ASP A 46 0.03 -27.16 6.81
N THR A 47 0.88 -27.89 7.53
CA THR A 47 1.15 -27.62 8.96
C THR A 47 1.89 -26.30 9.17
N GLU A 48 2.85 -25.95 8.30
CA GLU A 48 3.67 -24.76 8.44
C GLU A 48 2.89 -23.51 7.98
N TRP A 49 2.19 -23.60 6.86
CA TRP A 49 1.38 -22.51 6.34
C TRP A 49 0.13 -22.23 7.20
N SER A 50 -0.52 -23.26 7.74
CA SER A 50 -1.65 -23.05 8.66
C SER A 50 -1.22 -22.34 9.94
N ALA A 51 0.03 -22.55 10.39
CA ALA A 51 0.57 -21.79 11.52
C ALA A 51 0.66 -20.30 11.22
N VAL A 52 1.00 -19.89 9.99
CA VAL A 52 1.02 -18.48 9.56
C VAL A 52 -0.38 -17.86 9.65
N ALA A 53 -1.40 -18.51 9.08
CA ALA A 53 -2.79 -18.03 9.13
C ALA A 53 -3.29 -17.92 10.58
N ASN A 54 -3.00 -18.91 11.42
CA ASN A 54 -3.37 -18.90 12.83
C ASN A 54 -2.62 -17.83 13.64
N SER A 55 -1.34 -17.58 13.35
CA SER A 55 -0.54 -16.53 13.97
C SER A 55 -1.14 -15.15 13.67
N LEU A 56 -1.48 -14.88 12.41
CA LEU A 56 -2.12 -13.64 12.00
C LEU A 56 -3.51 -13.45 12.63
N ALA A 57 -4.33 -14.49 12.63
CA ALA A 57 -5.63 -14.48 13.29
C ALA A 57 -5.52 -14.21 14.80
N THR A 58 -4.56 -14.84 15.48
CA THR A 58 -4.27 -14.58 16.89
C THR A 58 -3.85 -13.15 17.16
N LYS A 59 -2.95 -12.61 16.32
CA LYS A 59 -2.45 -11.24 16.41
C LYS A 59 -3.59 -10.21 16.41
N HIS A 60 -4.61 -10.42 15.58
CA HIS A 60 -5.72 -9.48 15.41
C HIS A 60 -7.03 -9.90 16.08
N ASN A 61 -7.02 -10.99 16.87
CA ASN A 61 -8.24 -11.59 17.41
C ASN A 61 -9.31 -11.81 16.34
N ALA A 62 -8.88 -12.31 15.19
CA ALA A 62 -9.67 -12.47 13.98
C ALA A 62 -10.16 -13.91 13.79
N SER A 63 -11.25 -14.06 13.05
CA SER A 63 -11.68 -15.36 12.53
C SER A 63 -10.92 -15.72 11.25
N ILE A 64 -10.86 -17.02 10.94
CA ILE A 64 -10.35 -17.52 9.67
C ILE A 64 -11.53 -18.05 8.85
N VAL A 65 -11.63 -17.62 7.61
CA VAL A 65 -12.54 -18.16 6.60
C VAL A 65 -11.71 -18.81 5.50
N THR A 66 -12.20 -19.91 4.96
CA THR A 66 -11.44 -20.67 3.95
C THR A 66 -12.10 -20.64 2.59
N PHE A 67 -11.28 -20.71 1.53
CA PHE A 67 -11.71 -20.89 0.14
C PHE A 67 -10.93 -22.06 -0.52
N ASP A 68 -11.47 -22.61 -1.60
CA ASP A 68 -10.84 -23.73 -2.32
C ASP A 68 -9.94 -23.24 -3.48
N LYS A 69 -10.46 -22.41 -4.37
CA LYS A 69 -9.78 -21.99 -5.61
C LYS A 69 -9.45 -20.49 -5.66
N ALA A 70 -10.36 -19.65 -5.17
CA ALA A 70 -10.20 -18.20 -5.26
C ALA A 70 -10.78 -17.49 -4.04
N PRO A 71 -10.16 -16.41 -3.57
CA PRO A 71 -10.64 -15.62 -2.42
C PRO A 71 -12.10 -15.18 -2.53
N ARG A 72 -12.61 -15.01 -3.75
CA ARG A 72 -14.01 -14.64 -4.02
C ARG A 72 -15.03 -15.65 -3.47
N GLU A 73 -14.65 -16.89 -3.28
CA GLU A 73 -15.52 -17.90 -2.64
C GLU A 73 -15.86 -17.54 -1.18
N ALA A 74 -15.05 -16.70 -0.54
CA ALA A 74 -15.30 -16.21 0.82
C ALA A 74 -16.22 -14.96 0.86
N MET A 75 -16.74 -14.48 -0.27
CA MET A 75 -17.49 -13.21 -0.35
C MET A 75 -18.65 -13.12 0.63
N ASP A 76 -19.49 -14.15 0.73
CA ASP A 76 -20.63 -14.15 1.64
C ASP A 76 -20.19 -14.07 3.11
N ALA A 77 -19.11 -14.78 3.46
CA ALA A 77 -18.56 -14.73 4.82
C ALA A 77 -17.90 -13.38 5.13
N ILE A 78 -17.27 -12.73 4.14
CA ILE A 78 -16.73 -11.37 4.27
C ILE A 78 -17.89 -10.38 4.46
N ARG A 79 -18.95 -10.48 3.65
CA ARG A 79 -20.15 -9.66 3.77
C ARG A 79 -20.81 -9.81 5.14
N ASP A 80 -20.95 -11.03 5.64
CA ASP A 80 -21.53 -11.31 6.97
C ASP A 80 -20.65 -10.79 8.13
N ALA A 81 -19.32 -10.94 8.00
CA ALA A 81 -18.36 -10.43 8.99
C ALA A 81 -18.22 -8.91 8.92
N TYR A 82 -18.30 -8.35 7.72
CA TYR A 82 -18.14 -6.93 7.41
C TYR A 82 -16.90 -6.31 8.07
N PRO A 83 -15.71 -6.86 7.81
CA PRO A 83 -14.47 -6.43 8.44
C PRO A 83 -13.96 -5.13 7.81
N ARG A 84 -13.16 -4.37 8.54
CA ARG A 84 -12.42 -3.22 8.02
C ARG A 84 -11.12 -3.62 7.32
N TYR A 85 -10.57 -4.77 7.72
CA TYR A 85 -9.30 -5.30 7.20
C TYR A 85 -9.46 -6.78 6.82
N VAL A 86 -8.97 -7.13 5.65
CA VAL A 86 -8.94 -8.51 5.16
C VAL A 86 -7.51 -8.88 4.79
N ALA A 87 -6.96 -9.90 5.42
CA ALA A 87 -5.70 -10.49 4.98
C ALA A 87 -5.97 -11.83 4.31
N VAL A 88 -5.45 -11.99 3.10
CA VAL A 88 -5.52 -13.23 2.36
C VAL A 88 -4.20 -13.97 2.52
N VAL A 89 -4.24 -15.20 3.02
CA VAL A 89 -3.05 -16.06 3.21
C VAL A 89 -3.06 -17.15 2.15
N ASP A 90 -2.07 -17.14 1.26
CA ASP A 90 -1.94 -18.19 0.25
C ASP A 90 -0.48 -18.48 -0.12
N MET A 91 -0.26 -19.64 -0.72
CA MET A 91 1.04 -20.07 -1.22
C MET A 91 1.39 -19.32 -2.52
N PRO A 92 2.65 -19.01 -2.79
CA PRO A 92 3.04 -18.23 -3.97
C PRO A 92 2.66 -18.91 -5.29
N GLU A 93 2.56 -20.23 -5.32
CA GLU A 93 2.15 -21.01 -6.49
C GLU A 93 0.69 -20.77 -6.92
N ASN A 94 -0.15 -20.20 -6.03
CA ASN A 94 -1.55 -19.89 -6.32
C ASN A 94 -1.77 -18.42 -6.71
N ILE A 95 -0.76 -17.55 -6.49
CA ILE A 95 -0.91 -16.10 -6.62
C ILE A 95 -0.35 -15.64 -7.97
N GLY A 96 -1.20 -15.05 -8.78
CA GLY A 96 -0.84 -14.46 -10.06
C GLY A 96 -1.65 -13.19 -10.32
N ARG A 97 -1.52 -12.65 -11.52
CA ARG A 97 -2.21 -11.44 -11.96
C ARG A 97 -3.72 -11.46 -11.68
N ASP A 98 -4.41 -12.50 -12.15
CA ASP A 98 -5.87 -12.58 -12.08
C ASP A 98 -6.36 -12.70 -10.62
N TYR A 99 -5.55 -13.28 -9.73
CA TYR A 99 -5.81 -13.35 -8.31
C TYR A 99 -5.90 -11.95 -7.67
N VAL A 100 -4.97 -11.07 -8.02
CA VAL A 100 -4.95 -9.68 -7.53
C VAL A 100 -6.12 -8.88 -8.11
N ILE A 101 -6.40 -9.02 -9.40
CA ILE A 101 -7.54 -8.37 -10.07
C ILE A 101 -8.86 -8.80 -9.41
N ASP A 102 -9.03 -10.09 -9.13
CA ASP A 102 -10.23 -10.60 -8.46
C ASP A 102 -10.36 -10.10 -7.01
N LEU A 103 -9.26 -9.82 -6.30
CA LEU A 103 -9.30 -9.19 -4.97
C LEU A 103 -9.80 -7.74 -5.03
N HIS A 104 -9.39 -6.96 -6.02
CA HIS A 104 -9.94 -5.62 -6.24
C HIS A 104 -11.44 -5.64 -6.48
N HIS A 105 -11.91 -6.57 -7.34
CA HIS A 105 -13.34 -6.75 -7.57
C HIS A 105 -14.09 -7.27 -6.34
N LEU A 106 -13.51 -8.25 -5.62
CA LEU A 106 -14.11 -8.76 -4.39
C LEU A 106 -14.29 -7.63 -3.36
N CYS A 107 -13.31 -6.73 -3.25
CA CYS A 107 -13.36 -5.61 -2.33
C CYS A 107 -14.52 -4.64 -2.62
N ARG A 108 -14.89 -4.46 -3.90
CA ARG A 108 -16.00 -3.58 -4.32
C ARG A 108 -17.36 -4.24 -4.40
N ASP A 109 -17.40 -5.57 -4.49
CA ASP A 109 -18.64 -6.32 -4.71
C ASP A 109 -19.33 -6.74 -3.40
N ILE A 110 -18.93 -6.16 -2.26
CA ILE A 110 -19.51 -6.49 -0.95
C ILE A 110 -20.88 -5.84 -0.78
N ASP A 111 -21.05 -4.62 -1.27
CA ASP A 111 -22.33 -3.92 -1.30
C ASP A 111 -22.65 -3.34 -2.69
N ASP A 112 -23.56 -2.37 -2.77
CA ASP A 112 -24.11 -1.87 -4.04
C ASP A 112 -23.48 -0.54 -4.48
N ASP A 113 -22.45 -0.05 -3.79
CA ASP A 113 -21.78 1.18 -4.18
C ASP A 113 -20.53 0.94 -5.06
N ILE A 114 -19.79 1.99 -5.41
CA ILE A 114 -18.64 1.89 -6.31
C ILE A 114 -17.32 1.72 -5.56
N TYR A 115 -17.30 1.90 -4.25
CA TYR A 115 -16.09 1.95 -3.47
C TYR A 115 -15.67 0.56 -2.96
N GLY A 116 -14.48 0.48 -2.41
CA GLY A 116 -14.01 -0.75 -1.79
C GLY A 116 -14.29 -0.71 -0.29
N ASP A 117 -14.89 -1.77 0.24
CA ASP A 117 -15.39 -1.88 1.60
C ASP A 117 -14.34 -2.10 2.68
N PHE A 118 -13.18 -2.63 2.30
CA PHE A 118 -12.12 -2.99 3.25
C PHE A 118 -10.72 -2.76 2.70
N LEU A 119 -9.77 -2.54 3.62
CA LEU A 119 -8.36 -2.58 3.28
C LEU A 119 -7.91 -4.04 3.22
N TRP A 120 -7.25 -4.43 2.14
CA TRP A 120 -6.79 -5.80 1.98
C TRP A 120 -5.28 -5.91 1.78
N GLY A 121 -4.73 -7.09 2.09
CA GLY A 121 -3.35 -7.43 1.80
C GLY A 121 -3.14 -8.93 1.69
N ILE A 122 -2.14 -9.35 0.94
CA ILE A 122 -1.77 -10.75 0.73
C ILE A 122 -0.57 -11.08 1.61
N ILE A 123 -0.68 -12.14 2.38
CA ILE A 123 0.41 -12.74 3.15
C ILE A 123 0.90 -13.98 2.40
N THR A 124 2.11 -13.91 1.91
CA THR A 124 2.79 -14.98 1.17
C THR A 124 4.31 -14.86 1.33
N GLY A 125 5.08 -15.69 0.65
CA GLY A 125 6.55 -15.66 0.70
C GLY A 125 7.16 -16.81 -0.07
N TYR A 126 8.48 -16.94 -0.02
CA TYR A 126 9.21 -18.04 -0.62
C TYR A 126 8.79 -19.41 -0.03
N ASP A 127 8.53 -19.41 1.27
CA ASP A 127 8.02 -20.54 2.06
C ASP A 127 7.20 -20.00 3.25
N ALA A 128 6.65 -20.89 4.04
CA ALA A 128 5.87 -20.54 5.24
C ALA A 128 6.70 -19.74 6.26
N ALA A 129 8.00 -19.96 6.35
CA ALA A 129 8.87 -19.22 7.26
C ALA A 129 9.05 -17.76 6.80
N ALA A 130 9.11 -17.51 5.49
CA ALA A 130 9.13 -16.16 4.93
C ALA A 130 7.79 -15.44 5.17
N ALA A 131 6.66 -16.10 4.95
CA ALA A 131 5.33 -15.58 5.24
C ALA A 131 5.14 -15.29 6.74
N GLN A 132 5.64 -16.16 7.62
CA GLN A 132 5.61 -15.95 9.08
C GLN A 132 6.45 -14.72 9.47
N ARG A 133 7.64 -14.52 8.86
CA ARG A 133 8.44 -13.30 9.11
C ARG A 133 7.69 -12.03 8.72
N MET A 134 6.89 -12.04 7.64
CA MET A 134 6.05 -10.90 7.26
C MET A 134 5.02 -10.58 8.36
N VAL A 135 4.37 -11.60 8.94
CA VAL A 135 3.43 -11.45 10.07
C VAL A 135 4.15 -10.91 11.31
N ASP A 136 5.32 -11.46 11.65
CA ASP A 136 6.09 -11.05 12.83
C ASP A 136 6.62 -9.63 12.70
N ASN A 137 7.17 -9.28 11.54
CA ASN A 137 7.71 -7.95 11.23
C ASN A 137 6.65 -6.85 11.25
N SER A 138 5.39 -7.19 11.01
CA SER A 138 4.25 -6.26 11.05
C SER A 138 3.58 -6.17 12.43
N THR A 139 4.19 -6.70 13.50
CA THR A 139 3.65 -6.62 14.86
C THR A 139 3.86 -5.25 15.49
N GLU A 140 5.07 -4.72 15.43
CA GLU A 140 5.40 -3.41 15.98
C GLU A 140 5.27 -2.32 14.91
N PRO A 141 4.81 -1.11 15.24
CA PRO A 141 4.78 0.01 14.31
C PRO A 141 6.16 0.30 13.69
N LEU A 142 6.17 0.75 12.43
CA LEU A 142 7.36 1.27 11.78
C LEU A 142 7.16 2.75 11.42
N VAL A 143 8.06 3.59 11.91
CA VAL A 143 8.20 4.97 11.43
C VAL A 143 9.36 5.00 10.44
N VAL A 144 9.06 5.20 9.18
CA VAL A 144 10.03 5.25 8.08
C VAL A 144 10.88 6.51 8.19
N LYS A 145 12.19 6.35 8.26
CA LYS A 145 13.17 7.43 8.37
C LYS A 145 14.21 7.44 7.26
N ASP A 146 14.51 6.26 6.73
CA ASP A 146 15.58 6.07 5.77
C ASP A 146 15.02 5.48 4.47
N ALA A 147 15.43 6.03 3.32
CA ALA A 147 14.96 5.54 2.03
C ALA A 147 16.08 5.45 0.99
N VAL A 148 15.94 4.49 0.09
CA VAL A 148 16.74 4.39 -1.15
C VAL A 148 15.79 4.29 -2.34
N ALA A 149 16.09 5.00 -3.43
CA ALA A 149 15.21 5.03 -4.58
C ALA A 149 15.96 4.98 -5.93
N THR A 150 15.22 4.60 -6.97
CA THR A 150 15.64 4.76 -8.37
C THR A 150 14.90 5.91 -9.06
N ILE A 151 14.34 6.84 -8.28
CA ILE A 151 13.55 7.97 -8.76
C ILE A 151 14.00 9.28 -8.11
N MET A 152 13.81 10.39 -8.82
CA MET A 152 14.18 11.70 -8.30
C MET A 152 13.06 12.40 -7.54
N GLU A 153 11.81 12.00 -7.66
CA GLU A 153 10.65 12.67 -7.05
C GLU A 153 10.74 12.75 -5.53
N LEU A 154 11.46 11.82 -4.91
CA LEU A 154 11.72 11.82 -3.47
C LEU A 154 12.95 12.63 -3.06
N ASN A 155 13.72 13.19 -3.97
CA ASN A 155 14.97 13.88 -3.67
C ASN A 155 14.78 15.20 -2.93
N SER A 156 13.57 15.76 -2.91
CA SER A 156 13.23 16.95 -2.12
C SER A 156 13.32 16.72 -0.59
N ALA A 157 13.47 15.48 -0.20
CA ALA A 157 14.12 14.91 0.99
C ALA A 157 13.78 15.50 2.37
N LYS A 158 12.68 16.24 2.52
CA LYS A 158 12.13 16.58 3.84
C LYS A 158 11.43 15.41 4.52
N TRP A 159 11.12 14.36 3.76
CA TRP A 159 10.40 13.19 4.25
C TRP A 159 11.28 12.21 5.04
N PHE A 160 12.61 12.20 4.79
CA PHE A 160 13.52 11.20 5.36
C PHE A 160 14.68 11.84 6.12
N ASP A 161 15.20 11.13 7.11
CA ASP A 161 16.45 11.49 7.79
C ASP A 161 17.63 11.19 6.87
N ASN A 162 17.69 9.97 6.33
CA ASN A 162 18.69 9.58 5.36
C ASN A 162 18.01 9.18 4.06
N TYR A 163 18.55 9.64 2.96
CA TYR A 163 18.01 9.33 1.62
C TYR A 163 19.14 9.18 0.61
N ALA A 164 19.04 8.17 -0.25
CA ALA A 164 19.94 8.00 -1.37
C ALA A 164 19.18 7.53 -2.63
N TRP A 165 19.68 7.90 -3.80
CA TRP A 165 19.04 7.52 -5.07
C TRP A 165 20.03 7.38 -6.22
N VAL A 166 19.67 6.59 -7.22
CA VAL A 166 20.16 6.70 -8.60
C VAL A 166 19.05 7.36 -9.42
N ASP A 167 19.43 8.24 -10.36
CA ASP A 167 18.50 9.18 -10.97
C ASP A 167 17.89 8.61 -12.25
N ASP A 168 16.59 8.78 -12.42
CA ASP A 168 15.83 8.34 -13.59
C ASP A 168 15.65 9.45 -14.66
N HIS A 169 16.01 10.71 -14.36
CA HIS A 169 15.97 11.84 -15.30
C HIS A 169 17.35 12.17 -15.89
N THR A 170 18.43 11.83 -15.17
CA THR A 170 19.80 12.14 -15.62
C THR A 170 20.68 10.89 -15.52
N LYS A 171 21.06 10.36 -16.68
CA LYS A 171 21.84 9.13 -16.80
C LYS A 171 23.15 9.19 -16.02
N GLY A 172 23.34 8.27 -15.06
CA GLY A 172 24.54 8.17 -14.24
C GLY A 172 24.63 9.15 -13.07
N LEU A 173 23.65 10.05 -12.92
CA LEU A 173 23.53 10.89 -11.73
C LEU A 173 23.09 10.01 -10.54
N TRP A 174 23.66 10.27 -9.39
CA TRP A 174 23.24 9.72 -8.10
C TRP A 174 23.36 10.77 -7.03
N GLY A 175 22.68 10.56 -5.92
CA GLY A 175 22.77 11.48 -4.81
C GLY A 175 22.44 10.84 -3.49
N TYR A 176 22.72 11.58 -2.41
CA TYR A 176 22.36 11.20 -1.06
C TYR A 176 22.21 12.41 -0.13
N LYS A 177 21.56 12.17 0.98
CA LYS A 177 21.48 13.05 2.12
C LYS A 177 21.68 12.24 3.41
N ARG A 178 22.38 12.81 4.40
CA ARG A 178 22.50 12.23 5.74
C ARG A 178 22.02 13.23 6.79
N GLY A 179 21.14 12.75 7.66
CA GLY A 179 20.44 13.58 8.63
C GLY A 179 19.28 14.38 8.01
N ARG A 180 18.26 14.64 8.82
CA ARG A 180 17.00 15.27 8.38
C ARG A 180 17.21 16.60 7.66
N ASN A 181 18.10 17.43 8.18
CA ASN A 181 18.45 18.74 7.64
C ASN A 181 19.83 18.74 6.94
N GLY A 182 20.33 17.55 6.56
CA GLY A 182 21.61 17.44 5.87
C GLY A 182 21.55 17.97 4.44
N ASP A 183 22.70 18.42 3.94
CA ASP A 183 22.83 18.84 2.55
C ASP A 183 22.70 17.66 1.60
N ILE A 184 22.10 17.92 0.44
CA ILE A 184 22.06 16.96 -0.66
C ILE A 184 23.42 16.99 -1.38
N VAL A 185 24.05 15.82 -1.45
CA VAL A 185 25.29 15.60 -2.19
C VAL A 185 24.98 14.79 -3.43
N THR A 186 25.48 15.22 -4.58
CA THR A 186 25.32 14.52 -5.86
C THR A 186 26.65 14.18 -6.49
N GLY A 187 26.65 13.16 -7.33
CA GLY A 187 27.82 12.73 -8.09
C GLY A 187 27.40 12.07 -9.40
N MET A 188 28.40 11.80 -10.24
CA MET A 188 28.20 11.10 -11.49
C MET A 188 29.02 9.82 -11.49
N VAL A 189 28.46 8.76 -12.03
CA VAL A 189 29.18 7.52 -12.36
C VAL A 189 29.03 7.20 -13.84
N ALA A 190 29.94 6.41 -14.36
CA ALA A 190 29.81 5.89 -15.71
C ALA A 190 28.58 4.96 -15.80
N PRO A 191 27.92 4.87 -16.96
CA PRO A 191 26.71 4.03 -17.12
C PRO A 191 26.87 2.60 -16.62
N GLU A 192 28.00 1.99 -16.83
CA GLU A 192 28.36 0.64 -16.38
C GLU A 192 28.50 0.50 -14.86
N GLN A 193 28.51 1.59 -14.12
CA GLN A 193 28.64 1.62 -12.66
C GLN A 193 27.33 1.93 -11.93
N VAL A 194 26.23 2.20 -12.62
CA VAL A 194 24.97 2.60 -12.00
C VAL A 194 24.40 1.48 -11.11
N LEU A 195 24.42 0.22 -11.58
CA LEU A 195 23.96 -0.91 -10.78
C LEU A 195 24.82 -1.12 -9.53
N THR A 196 26.15 -1.06 -9.70
CA THR A 196 27.10 -1.12 -8.56
C THR A 196 26.81 -0.01 -7.56
N LYS A 197 26.61 1.22 -8.04
CA LYS A 197 26.28 2.36 -7.17
C LYS A 197 24.97 2.16 -6.43
N PHE A 198 23.93 1.66 -7.09
CA PHE A 198 22.66 1.36 -6.43
C PHE A 198 22.83 0.30 -5.33
N THR A 199 23.51 -0.81 -5.60
CA THR A 199 23.71 -1.88 -4.61
C THR A 199 24.61 -1.46 -3.45
N GLU A 200 25.61 -0.57 -3.68
CA GLU A 200 26.39 0.08 -2.63
C GLU A 200 25.51 0.94 -1.71
N LEU A 201 24.70 1.85 -2.29
CA LEU A 201 23.79 2.71 -1.55
C LEU A 201 22.75 1.89 -0.77
N TYR A 202 22.18 0.87 -1.40
CA TYR A 202 21.23 -0.04 -0.75
C TYR A 202 21.84 -0.72 0.49
N SER A 203 23.06 -1.26 0.34
CA SER A 203 23.77 -1.91 1.45
C SER A 203 24.21 -0.92 2.55
N GLU A 204 24.70 0.26 2.14
CA GLU A 204 25.21 1.27 3.08
C GLU A 204 24.11 1.92 3.93
N TYR A 205 22.95 2.17 3.32
CA TYR A 205 21.84 2.84 4.01
C TYR A 205 20.92 1.87 4.75
N ASP A 206 20.87 0.60 4.34
CA ASP A 206 19.97 -0.41 4.89
C ASP A 206 18.56 0.18 5.15
N PRO A 207 17.85 0.64 4.10
CA PRO A 207 16.73 1.56 4.22
C PRO A 207 15.47 0.92 4.83
N ASP A 208 14.64 1.75 5.48
CA ASP A 208 13.26 1.39 5.86
C ASP A 208 12.33 1.28 4.66
N LEU A 209 12.63 2.08 3.60
CA LEU A 209 11.83 2.17 2.38
C LEU A 209 12.72 2.06 1.15
N VAL A 210 12.32 1.23 0.21
CA VAL A 210 12.86 1.23 -1.16
C VAL A 210 11.75 1.63 -2.12
N VAL A 211 12.05 2.59 -3.02
CA VAL A 211 11.10 3.02 -4.07
C VAL A 211 11.75 2.85 -5.42
N THR A 212 11.08 2.16 -6.32
CA THR A 212 11.61 1.95 -7.69
C THR A 212 10.57 2.29 -8.75
N ALA A 213 11.07 2.81 -9.88
CA ALA A 213 10.34 2.96 -11.12
C ALA A 213 11.33 2.81 -12.27
N ALA A 214 11.17 1.78 -13.07
CA ALA A 214 11.96 1.47 -14.27
C ALA A 214 11.34 0.28 -15.00
N HIS A 215 11.86 -0.08 -16.16
CA HIS A 215 11.44 -1.30 -16.85
C HIS A 215 11.64 -2.54 -15.97
N ALA A 216 10.67 -3.43 -16.01
CA ALA A 216 10.68 -4.63 -15.19
C ALA A 216 9.80 -5.74 -15.78
N THR A 217 10.02 -6.94 -15.27
CA THR A 217 9.17 -8.12 -15.44
C THR A 217 9.07 -8.85 -14.10
N GLN A 218 8.34 -9.96 -14.05
CA GLN A 218 8.29 -10.82 -12.86
C GLN A 218 9.67 -11.36 -12.43
N CYS A 219 10.65 -11.36 -13.35
CA CYS A 219 11.98 -11.95 -13.14
C CYS A 219 13.13 -10.95 -13.30
N ASN A 220 12.83 -9.66 -13.45
CA ASN A 220 13.85 -8.67 -13.74
C ASN A 220 13.38 -7.27 -13.32
N LEU A 221 14.26 -6.52 -12.67
CA LEU A 221 14.13 -5.08 -12.45
C LEU A 221 15.35 -4.40 -13.05
N GLU A 222 15.15 -3.56 -14.06
CA GLU A 222 16.22 -2.77 -14.64
C GLU A 222 16.54 -1.54 -13.80
N MET A 223 17.81 -1.15 -13.78
CA MET A 223 18.18 0.19 -13.29
C MET A 223 17.75 1.25 -14.30
N PRO A 224 17.55 2.52 -13.89
CA PRO A 224 17.24 3.58 -14.82
C PRO A 224 18.11 3.57 -16.07
N TYR A 225 17.54 3.84 -17.25
CA TYR A 225 18.19 3.72 -18.55
C TYR A 225 18.65 2.30 -18.92
N SER A 226 18.08 1.28 -18.30
CA SER A 226 18.47 -0.14 -18.51
C SER A 226 19.95 -0.41 -18.21
N LEU A 227 20.50 0.19 -17.17
CA LEU A 227 21.92 0.13 -16.81
C LEU A 227 22.27 -0.96 -15.80
N GLY A 228 21.75 -2.17 -16.02
CA GLY A 228 21.94 -3.35 -15.19
C GLY A 228 20.65 -3.82 -14.57
N ASN A 229 20.66 -5.00 -13.99
CA ASN A 229 19.47 -5.71 -13.55
C ASN A 229 19.58 -6.22 -12.12
N LEU A 230 18.47 -6.16 -11.38
CA LEU A 230 18.23 -7.04 -10.23
C LEU A 230 17.35 -8.20 -10.69
N LYS A 231 17.65 -9.41 -10.22
CA LYS A 231 16.94 -10.63 -10.58
C LYS A 231 16.71 -11.52 -9.37
N PRO A 232 15.67 -12.37 -9.37
CA PRO A 232 15.42 -13.33 -8.30
C PRO A 232 16.24 -14.61 -8.50
N ARG A 233 16.71 -15.21 -7.42
CA ARG A 233 17.30 -16.55 -7.36
C ARG A 233 17.13 -17.12 -5.96
N ASP A 234 16.51 -18.28 -5.81
CA ASP A 234 16.30 -18.95 -4.53
C ASP A 234 15.64 -18.02 -3.47
N GLY A 235 14.64 -17.24 -3.88
CA GLY A 235 13.97 -16.27 -3.03
C GLY A 235 14.80 -15.07 -2.59
N LYS A 236 15.94 -14.77 -3.27
CA LYS A 236 16.84 -13.66 -2.98
C LYS A 236 17.11 -12.84 -4.23
N LEU A 237 17.62 -11.62 -4.02
CA LEU A 237 18.03 -10.75 -5.12
C LEU A 237 19.51 -10.94 -5.42
N TYR A 238 19.84 -11.00 -6.72
CA TYR A 238 21.19 -10.81 -7.20
C TYR A 238 21.22 -9.71 -8.27
N ALA A 239 22.37 -9.10 -8.42
CA ALA A 239 22.64 -8.09 -9.44
C ALA A 239 23.35 -8.72 -10.63
N GLU A 240 22.99 -8.31 -11.85
CA GLU A 240 23.61 -8.74 -13.10
C GLU A 240 24.03 -7.50 -13.89
N ASP A 241 25.33 -7.34 -14.06
CA ASP A 241 25.90 -6.27 -14.88
C ASP A 241 25.60 -6.51 -16.36
N ARG A 242 24.89 -5.58 -16.98
CA ARG A 242 24.47 -5.70 -18.38
C ARG A 242 25.63 -5.68 -19.36
N PHE A 243 26.76 -5.05 -19.02
CA PHE A 243 27.89 -4.84 -19.92
C PHE A 243 28.89 -5.98 -19.89
N THR A 244 29.08 -6.57 -18.72
CA THR A 244 30.09 -7.61 -18.50
C THR A 244 29.49 -9.00 -18.27
N GLY A 245 28.22 -9.06 -17.89
CA GLY A 245 27.55 -10.29 -17.42
C GLY A 245 28.05 -10.75 -16.05
N ALA A 246 28.74 -9.89 -15.30
CA ALA A 246 29.16 -10.21 -13.94
C ALA A 246 27.92 -10.22 -12.99
N GLU A 247 27.92 -11.19 -12.09
CA GLU A 247 26.85 -11.34 -11.10
C GLU A 247 27.40 -11.20 -9.69
N TRP A 248 26.59 -10.65 -8.77
CA TRP A 248 26.87 -10.64 -7.35
C TRP A 248 25.56 -10.61 -6.54
N ASP A 249 25.61 -11.17 -5.33
CA ASP A 249 24.45 -11.16 -4.44
C ASP A 249 24.18 -9.75 -3.92
N VAL A 250 22.90 -9.36 -3.87
CA VAL A 250 22.47 -8.15 -3.18
C VAL A 250 22.46 -8.42 -1.68
N ALA A 251 22.92 -7.47 -0.90
CA ALA A 251 22.99 -7.62 0.55
C ALA A 251 21.64 -7.96 1.16
N GLU A 252 21.57 -9.08 1.87
CA GLU A 252 20.44 -9.43 2.71
C GLU A 252 20.44 -8.56 3.98
N SER A 253 19.25 -8.27 4.50
CA SER A 253 19.11 -7.53 5.74
C SER A 253 18.11 -8.22 6.66
N GLY A 254 18.42 -8.22 7.96
CA GLY A 254 17.45 -8.60 9.00
C GLY A 254 16.47 -7.48 9.34
N LYS A 255 16.67 -6.26 8.81
CA LYS A 255 15.80 -5.12 9.05
C LYS A 255 14.53 -5.23 8.20
N ARG A 256 13.37 -5.13 8.86
CA ARG A 256 12.09 -5.05 8.17
C ARG A 256 11.98 -3.75 7.36
N ARG A 257 11.32 -3.80 6.22
CA ARG A 257 11.19 -2.63 5.34
C ARG A 257 9.90 -2.63 4.53
N VAL A 258 9.70 -1.53 3.84
CA VAL A 258 8.68 -1.33 2.81
C VAL A 258 9.35 -1.37 1.45
N TYR A 259 8.75 -2.05 0.49
CA TYR A 259 9.12 -1.95 -0.91
C TYR A 259 7.96 -1.38 -1.74
N ALA A 260 8.15 -0.25 -2.40
CA ALA A 260 7.17 0.43 -3.24
C ALA A 260 7.65 0.46 -4.70
N ALA A 261 7.15 -0.47 -5.50
CA ALA A 261 7.41 -0.57 -6.94
C ALA A 261 6.34 0.21 -7.71
N VAL A 262 6.45 1.55 -7.70
CA VAL A 262 5.36 2.46 -8.09
C VAL A 262 5.22 2.70 -9.59
N GLY A 263 6.26 2.38 -10.39
CA GLY A 263 6.25 2.53 -11.84
C GLY A 263 6.95 1.37 -12.58
N ASN A 264 6.95 0.19 -11.97
CA ASN A 264 7.57 -1.01 -12.52
C ASN A 264 6.53 -1.98 -13.05
N CYS A 265 6.63 -2.38 -14.30
CA CYS A 265 5.80 -3.44 -14.89
C CYS A 265 6.01 -4.76 -14.14
N LEU A 266 4.93 -5.48 -13.85
CA LEU A 266 4.94 -6.89 -13.41
C LEU A 266 5.71 -7.20 -12.11
N ILE A 267 6.30 -6.23 -11.44
CA ILE A 267 7.08 -6.47 -10.21
C ILE A 267 6.21 -6.99 -9.07
N GLY A 268 4.93 -6.63 -9.04
CA GLY A 268 3.98 -7.13 -8.07
C GLY A 268 3.38 -8.50 -8.42
N ASP A 269 3.63 -9.03 -9.62
CA ASP A 269 3.12 -10.33 -10.03
C ASP A 269 4.00 -11.46 -9.51
N VAL A 270 3.47 -12.23 -8.56
CA VAL A 270 4.11 -13.46 -8.07
C VAL A 270 4.17 -14.53 -9.16
N ASN A 271 3.28 -14.45 -10.16
CA ASN A 271 3.28 -15.29 -11.35
C ASN A 271 3.23 -16.80 -11.04
N ASN A 272 2.48 -17.18 -10.02
CA ASN A 272 2.30 -18.58 -9.60
C ASN A 272 3.62 -19.32 -9.32
N THR A 273 4.64 -18.62 -8.85
CA THR A 273 5.97 -19.20 -8.57
C THR A 273 6.65 -18.51 -7.39
N ARG A 274 7.47 -19.24 -6.66
CA ARG A 274 8.35 -18.67 -5.63
C ARG A 274 9.58 -17.95 -6.19
N GLU A 275 9.87 -18.10 -7.47
CA GLU A 275 11.05 -17.53 -8.14
C GLU A 275 10.72 -16.21 -8.87
N SER A 276 9.91 -15.35 -8.24
CA SER A 276 9.57 -14.03 -8.77
C SER A 276 10.28 -12.90 -8.03
N MET A 277 10.34 -11.74 -8.66
CA MET A 277 10.87 -10.51 -8.05
C MET A 277 10.09 -10.14 -6.77
N ALA A 278 8.75 -10.25 -6.78
CA ALA A 278 7.94 -10.00 -5.61
C ALA A 278 8.37 -10.86 -4.42
N VAL A 279 8.49 -12.17 -4.63
CA VAL A 279 8.92 -13.12 -3.59
C VAL A 279 10.35 -12.84 -3.12
N ALA A 280 11.28 -12.50 -4.03
CA ALA A 280 12.66 -12.19 -3.66
C ALA A 280 12.76 -10.91 -2.79
N TRP A 281 11.94 -9.89 -3.07
CA TRP A 281 11.85 -8.70 -2.21
C TRP A 281 11.27 -9.02 -0.83
N MET A 282 10.20 -9.81 -0.76
CA MET A 282 9.60 -10.22 0.52
C MET A 282 10.53 -11.11 1.34
N ASN A 283 11.26 -12.03 0.71
CA ASN A 283 12.12 -12.97 1.41
C ASN A 283 13.55 -12.43 1.65
N GLY A 284 14.34 -12.21 0.61
CA GLY A 284 15.76 -11.83 0.74
C GLY A 284 15.98 -10.41 1.23
N SER A 285 15.12 -9.47 0.82
CA SER A 285 15.15 -8.08 1.28
C SER A 285 14.34 -7.82 2.54
N ASN A 286 13.63 -8.81 3.06
CA ASN A 286 12.82 -8.71 4.28
C ASN A 286 11.74 -7.60 4.20
N ALA A 287 11.12 -7.43 3.02
CA ALA A 287 10.00 -6.51 2.87
C ALA A 287 8.77 -7.06 3.62
N ALA A 288 8.43 -6.41 4.72
CA ALA A 288 7.25 -6.75 5.54
C ALA A 288 5.95 -6.26 4.89
N THR A 289 6.06 -5.30 3.98
CA THR A 289 4.98 -4.90 3.06
C THR A 289 5.58 -4.45 1.72
N MET A 290 4.84 -4.71 0.67
CA MET A 290 5.22 -4.36 -0.70
C MET A 290 3.99 -3.95 -1.48
N LEU A 291 4.14 -2.98 -2.38
CA LEU A 291 3.17 -2.70 -3.43
C LEU A 291 3.85 -2.77 -4.81
N GLY A 292 3.10 -3.18 -5.82
CA GLY A 292 3.62 -3.27 -7.19
C GLY A 292 2.56 -3.75 -8.19
N TYR A 293 2.78 -3.45 -9.45
CA TYR A 293 1.88 -3.81 -10.55
C TYR A 293 1.98 -5.29 -10.92
N VAL A 294 0.83 -5.88 -11.19
CA VAL A 294 0.73 -7.27 -11.69
C VAL A 294 0.61 -7.36 -13.22
N VAL A 295 0.70 -6.24 -13.91
CA VAL A 295 0.63 -6.11 -15.37
C VAL A 295 1.76 -5.24 -15.90
N THR A 296 1.92 -5.22 -17.23
CA THR A 296 2.75 -4.20 -17.90
C THR A 296 2.06 -2.84 -17.74
N THR A 297 2.59 -1.96 -16.91
CA THR A 297 2.00 -0.64 -16.65
C THR A 297 2.52 0.43 -17.60
N TRP A 298 1.66 1.37 -17.96
CA TRP A 298 1.99 2.52 -18.79
C TRP A 298 1.33 3.81 -18.30
N HIS A 299 0.20 3.72 -17.60
CA HIS A 299 -0.49 4.88 -17.05
C HIS A 299 0.08 5.27 -15.68
N GLY A 300 0.26 4.30 -14.80
CA GLY A 300 1.00 4.47 -13.55
C GLY A 300 0.25 5.17 -12.41
N ARG A 301 -1.03 5.47 -12.57
CA ARG A 301 -1.79 6.21 -11.58
C ARG A 301 -1.90 5.52 -10.23
N SER A 302 -2.15 4.22 -10.20
CA SER A 302 -2.37 3.49 -8.95
C SER A 302 -1.12 3.50 -8.06
N GLY A 303 0.05 3.16 -8.60
CA GLY A 303 1.30 3.11 -7.84
C GLY A 303 1.81 4.49 -7.43
N TRP A 304 1.91 5.42 -8.39
CA TRP A 304 2.35 6.78 -8.13
C TRP A 304 1.37 7.56 -7.26
N GLY A 305 0.07 7.36 -7.43
CA GLY A 305 -0.97 7.98 -6.62
C GLY A 305 -0.92 7.51 -5.18
N ALA A 306 -0.76 6.21 -4.93
CA ALA A 306 -0.59 5.66 -3.59
C ALA A 306 0.64 6.26 -2.88
N LEU A 307 1.78 6.35 -3.58
CA LEU A 307 2.97 7.02 -3.04
C LEU A 307 2.71 8.49 -2.76
N LYS A 308 2.03 9.23 -3.66
CA LYS A 308 1.69 10.64 -3.47
C LYS A 308 0.83 10.87 -2.24
N TYR A 309 -0.24 10.07 -2.04
CA TYR A 309 -1.07 10.13 -0.83
C TYR A 309 -0.24 9.94 0.45
N TRP A 310 0.71 9.01 0.41
CA TRP A 310 1.53 8.70 1.58
C TRP A 310 2.56 9.79 1.90
N VAL A 311 3.35 10.23 0.91
CA VAL A 311 4.45 11.20 1.15
C VAL A 311 3.96 12.63 1.39
N THR A 312 2.78 13.01 0.86
CA THR A 312 2.20 14.34 1.10
C THR A 312 1.43 14.43 2.41
N SER A 313 1.15 13.30 3.04
CA SER A 313 0.43 13.20 4.31
C SER A 313 1.26 12.45 5.38
N PRO A 314 2.51 12.88 5.67
CA PRO A 314 3.37 12.19 6.62
C PRO A 314 2.70 12.14 7.99
N ASP A 315 2.85 11.01 8.70
CA ASP A 315 2.24 10.66 9.99
C ASP A 315 0.69 10.75 10.10
N ARG A 316 -0.01 10.86 8.96
CA ARG A 316 -1.48 10.84 8.92
C ARG A 316 -2.03 9.49 8.54
N TYR A 317 -1.40 8.83 7.57
CA TYR A 317 -1.85 7.56 7.01
C TYR A 317 -0.79 6.48 7.12
N THR A 318 -1.23 5.26 7.42
CA THR A 318 -0.41 4.08 7.13
C THR A 318 -0.30 3.91 5.61
N LEU A 319 0.68 3.11 5.15
CA LEU A 319 0.78 2.84 3.72
C LEU A 319 -0.49 2.19 3.16
N ALA A 320 -1.07 1.23 3.89
CA ALA A 320 -2.33 0.60 3.47
C ALA A 320 -3.49 1.59 3.36
N GLN A 321 -3.59 2.55 4.29
CA GLN A 321 -4.59 3.62 4.20
C GLN A 321 -4.34 4.55 3.01
N ALA A 322 -3.08 4.88 2.71
CA ALA A 322 -2.74 5.69 1.54
C ALA A 322 -3.10 4.97 0.23
N VAL A 323 -2.80 3.67 0.13
CA VAL A 323 -3.21 2.83 -1.02
C VAL A 323 -4.73 2.79 -1.14
N TYR A 324 -5.44 2.57 -0.04
CA TYR A 324 -6.89 2.54 -0.02
C TYR A 324 -7.50 3.87 -0.46
N LEU A 325 -7.07 5.00 0.12
CA LEU A 325 -7.57 6.33 -0.25
C LEU A 325 -7.31 6.67 -1.73
N ASN A 326 -6.14 6.32 -2.24
CA ASN A 326 -5.86 6.47 -3.66
C ASN A 326 -6.80 5.65 -4.54
N GLN A 327 -7.13 4.42 -4.12
CA GLN A 327 -8.05 3.58 -4.86
C GLN A 327 -9.48 4.17 -4.86
N GLN A 328 -9.95 4.67 -3.71
CA GLN A 328 -11.28 5.31 -3.63
C GLN A 328 -11.35 6.60 -4.48
N ASP A 329 -10.31 7.43 -4.43
CA ASP A 329 -10.17 8.60 -5.29
C ASP A 329 -10.21 8.21 -6.79
N PHE A 330 -9.48 7.16 -7.15
CA PHE A 330 -9.45 6.65 -8.51
C PHE A 330 -10.84 6.19 -8.98
N LEU A 331 -11.54 5.40 -8.19
CA LEU A 331 -12.90 4.93 -8.48
C LEU A 331 -13.90 6.09 -8.60
N HIS A 332 -13.83 7.07 -7.70
CA HIS A 332 -14.68 8.25 -7.76
C HIS A 332 -14.45 9.06 -9.04
N GLN A 333 -13.19 9.32 -9.40
CA GLN A 333 -12.88 10.05 -10.62
C GLN A 333 -13.33 9.28 -11.86
N GLN A 334 -13.17 7.95 -11.88
CA GLN A 334 -13.71 7.12 -12.96
C GLN A 334 -15.23 7.22 -13.04
N HIS A 335 -15.92 7.17 -11.90
CA HIS A 335 -17.38 7.35 -11.85
C HIS A 335 -17.82 8.69 -12.43
N VAL A 336 -17.08 9.77 -12.12
CA VAL A 336 -17.41 11.12 -12.59
C VAL A 336 -17.07 11.32 -14.08
N TRP A 337 -15.94 10.77 -14.54
CA TRP A 337 -15.41 11.09 -15.88
C TRP A 337 -15.71 10.02 -16.92
N TYR A 338 -15.77 8.74 -16.50
CA TYR A 338 -15.87 7.58 -17.38
C TYR A 338 -16.82 6.53 -16.79
N PRO A 339 -18.08 6.91 -16.43
CA PRO A 339 -19.00 6.01 -15.72
C PRO A 339 -19.30 4.71 -16.48
N GLU A 340 -19.17 4.73 -17.81
CA GLU A 340 -19.39 3.57 -18.68
C GLU A 340 -18.41 2.41 -18.40
N LEU A 341 -17.28 2.70 -17.74
CA LEU A 341 -16.23 1.71 -17.47
C LEU A 341 -16.36 1.06 -16.09
N LEU A 342 -17.25 1.51 -15.21
CA LEU A 342 -17.33 1.02 -13.82
C LEU A 342 -17.61 -0.49 -13.78
N ASP A 343 -18.55 -0.96 -14.59
CA ASP A 343 -18.97 -2.37 -14.64
C ASP A 343 -18.12 -3.21 -15.61
N GLU A 344 -17.21 -2.58 -16.38
CA GLU A 344 -16.40 -3.26 -17.37
C GLU A 344 -15.11 -3.82 -16.73
N ARG A 345 -14.79 -5.09 -17.02
CA ARG A 345 -13.51 -5.70 -16.68
C ARG A 345 -12.53 -5.49 -17.83
N TYR A 346 -11.33 -5.03 -17.50
CA TYR A 346 -10.25 -4.97 -18.48
C TYR A 346 -9.74 -6.39 -18.78
N ASP A 347 -9.55 -6.71 -20.07
CA ASP A 347 -9.11 -8.03 -20.51
C ASP A 347 -7.59 -8.06 -20.73
N PHE A 348 -6.89 -8.72 -19.80
CA PHE A 348 -5.44 -8.92 -19.84
C PHE A 348 -5.04 -10.28 -20.46
N SER A 349 -5.91 -10.93 -21.23
CA SER A 349 -5.64 -12.27 -21.78
C SER A 349 -4.69 -12.31 -22.96
N SER A 350 -4.35 -11.16 -23.55
CA SER A 350 -3.37 -11.09 -24.65
C SER A 350 -1.96 -11.46 -24.20
N ASP A 351 -1.20 -12.12 -25.07
CA ASP A 351 0.18 -12.48 -24.84
C ASP A 351 1.17 -11.29 -25.00
N ASP A 352 0.70 -10.19 -25.60
CA ASP A 352 1.51 -8.99 -25.79
C ASP A 352 0.72 -7.69 -25.54
N PHE A 353 1.45 -6.66 -25.15
CA PHE A 353 0.92 -5.35 -24.79
C PHE A 353 0.09 -4.68 -25.89
N TRP A 354 0.50 -4.80 -27.14
CA TRP A 354 -0.23 -4.14 -28.25
C TRP A 354 -1.54 -4.86 -28.59
N GLY A 355 -1.54 -6.19 -28.51
CA GLY A 355 -2.75 -6.99 -28.63
C GLY A 355 -3.74 -6.68 -27.51
N GLU A 356 -3.26 -6.55 -26.30
CA GLU A 356 -4.05 -6.15 -25.13
C GLU A 356 -4.72 -4.77 -25.32
N LEU A 357 -3.94 -3.76 -25.72
CA LEU A 357 -4.48 -2.42 -25.99
C LEU A 357 -5.51 -2.44 -27.14
N GLU A 358 -5.32 -3.25 -28.17
CA GLU A 358 -6.26 -3.37 -29.28
C GLU A 358 -7.59 -4.04 -28.85
N MET A 359 -7.49 -5.04 -27.97
CA MET A 359 -8.68 -5.68 -27.39
C MET A 359 -9.45 -4.69 -26.51
N ALA A 360 -8.75 -3.99 -25.62
CA ALA A 360 -9.34 -2.96 -24.76
C ALA A 360 -9.98 -1.83 -25.58
N ARG A 361 -9.28 -1.33 -26.61
CA ARG A 361 -9.83 -0.35 -27.55
C ARG A 361 -11.13 -0.83 -28.18
N THR A 362 -11.12 -2.04 -28.73
CA THR A 362 -12.29 -2.62 -29.41
C THR A 362 -13.48 -2.69 -28.46
N ARG A 363 -13.26 -3.18 -27.24
CA ARG A 363 -14.30 -3.25 -26.22
C ARG A 363 -14.84 -1.87 -25.84
N LEU A 364 -13.93 -0.91 -25.64
CA LEU A 364 -14.31 0.46 -25.27
C LEU A 364 -15.11 1.15 -26.37
N GLU A 365 -14.73 0.97 -27.65
CA GLU A 365 -15.50 1.46 -28.80
C GLU A 365 -16.91 0.88 -28.88
N GLU A 366 -17.09 -0.38 -28.51
CA GLU A 366 -18.40 -1.02 -28.42
C GLU A 366 -19.25 -0.41 -27.30
N VAL A 367 -18.68 -0.25 -26.11
CA VAL A 367 -19.35 0.33 -24.92
C VAL A 367 -19.79 1.76 -25.21
N LEU A 368 -18.90 2.58 -25.78
CA LEU A 368 -19.14 3.99 -26.06
C LEU A 368 -19.97 4.23 -27.34
N GLY A 369 -20.10 3.24 -28.22
CA GLY A 369 -20.75 3.41 -29.51
C GLY A 369 -20.05 4.38 -30.47
N ARG A 370 -18.76 4.66 -30.25
CA ARG A 370 -17.94 5.53 -31.11
C ARG A 370 -16.50 4.99 -31.23
N LYS A 371 -15.80 5.45 -32.28
CA LYS A 371 -14.37 5.18 -32.41
C LYS A 371 -13.53 6.02 -31.45
N LEU A 372 -12.43 5.46 -30.94
CA LEU A 372 -11.44 6.19 -30.18
C LEU A 372 -10.48 6.92 -31.11
N ASP A 373 -10.11 8.13 -30.74
CA ASP A 373 -9.05 8.92 -31.39
C ASP A 373 -7.82 8.93 -30.51
N TYR A 374 -6.78 8.19 -30.88
CA TYR A 374 -5.51 8.15 -30.17
C TYR A 374 -4.73 9.51 -30.13
N ASN A 375 -5.14 10.48 -30.93
CA ASN A 375 -4.60 11.84 -30.81
C ASN A 375 -5.37 12.67 -29.77
N ASN A 376 -6.46 12.14 -29.21
CA ASN A 376 -7.20 12.75 -28.13
C ASN A 376 -6.68 12.26 -26.79
N ALA A 377 -6.07 13.16 -26.01
CA ALA A 377 -5.53 12.85 -24.69
C ALA A 377 -6.60 12.26 -23.75
N GLN A 378 -7.85 12.69 -23.86
CA GLN A 378 -8.95 12.18 -23.03
C GLN A 378 -9.29 10.72 -23.35
N ASP A 379 -9.23 10.28 -24.62
CA ASP A 379 -9.44 8.88 -24.99
C ASP A 379 -8.30 7.97 -24.47
N TRP A 380 -7.07 8.47 -24.50
CA TRP A 380 -5.93 7.81 -23.89
C TRP A 380 -6.05 7.72 -22.37
N ASP A 381 -6.41 8.81 -21.73
CA ASP A 381 -6.57 8.87 -20.28
C ASP A 381 -7.66 7.91 -19.81
N MET A 382 -8.80 7.87 -20.50
CA MET A 382 -9.89 6.92 -20.22
C MET A 382 -9.42 5.46 -20.31
N LEU A 383 -8.68 5.11 -21.36
CA LEU A 383 -8.11 3.78 -21.52
C LEU A 383 -7.12 3.45 -20.40
N GLY A 384 -6.27 4.41 -20.03
CA GLY A 384 -5.31 4.27 -18.95
C GLY A 384 -5.96 4.12 -17.57
N PHE A 385 -7.04 4.86 -17.31
CA PHE A 385 -7.82 4.71 -16.08
C PHE A 385 -8.39 3.30 -15.96
N TRP A 386 -8.97 2.79 -17.03
CA TRP A 386 -9.53 1.45 -17.01
C TRP A 386 -8.46 0.36 -16.84
N HIS A 387 -7.34 0.48 -17.58
CA HIS A 387 -6.20 -0.41 -17.46
C HIS A 387 -5.62 -0.46 -16.04
N ASP A 388 -5.48 0.70 -15.38
CA ASP A 388 -4.71 0.84 -14.15
C ASP A 388 -5.52 0.58 -12.86
N ARG A 389 -6.85 0.42 -12.97
CA ARG A 389 -7.78 0.40 -11.84
C ARG A 389 -7.57 -0.77 -10.88
N ASP A 390 -7.34 -1.98 -11.40
CA ASP A 390 -7.43 -3.22 -10.62
C ASP A 390 -6.11 -4.01 -10.58
N VAL A 391 -4.97 -3.34 -10.76
CA VAL A 391 -3.69 -4.01 -11.07
C VAL A 391 -2.56 -3.76 -10.08
N LEU A 392 -2.79 -3.03 -9.00
CA LEU A 392 -1.80 -2.78 -7.95
C LEU A 392 -1.97 -3.78 -6.82
N ALA A 393 -1.02 -4.70 -6.65
CA ALA A 393 -1.00 -5.63 -5.52
C ALA A 393 -0.48 -4.93 -4.25
N TYR A 394 -1.04 -5.30 -3.10
CA TYR A 394 -0.53 -4.98 -1.77
C TYR A 394 -0.22 -6.29 -1.02
N TYR A 395 1.04 -6.51 -0.73
CA TYR A 395 1.51 -7.63 0.08
C TYR A 395 1.85 -7.15 1.47
N GLY A 396 1.38 -7.88 2.49
CA GLY A 396 1.60 -7.55 3.89
C GLY A 396 0.30 -7.44 4.69
N ASP A 397 0.43 -7.24 5.98
CA ASP A 397 -0.70 -7.05 6.90
C ASP A 397 -1.34 -5.66 6.67
N PRO A 398 -2.59 -5.58 6.19
CA PRO A 398 -3.23 -4.31 5.88
C PRO A 398 -3.49 -3.42 7.11
N LYS A 399 -3.43 -3.98 8.30
CA LYS A 399 -3.59 -3.24 9.56
C LYS A 399 -2.25 -2.81 10.17
N TRP A 400 -1.13 -3.15 9.55
CA TRP A 400 0.18 -2.75 10.07
C TRP A 400 0.35 -1.24 10.07
N SER A 401 0.76 -0.69 11.24
CA SER A 401 1.08 0.72 11.39
C SER A 401 2.47 1.03 10.83
N VAL A 402 2.57 1.24 9.53
CA VAL A 402 3.76 1.75 8.86
C VAL A 402 3.49 3.14 8.31
N MET A 403 4.21 4.12 8.81
CA MET A 403 3.97 5.55 8.55
C MET A 403 5.28 6.27 8.26
N LEU A 404 5.21 7.35 7.48
CA LEU A 404 6.31 8.29 7.40
C LEU A 404 6.39 9.10 8.70
N GLN A 405 7.62 9.48 9.08
CA GLN A 405 7.81 10.33 10.25
C GLN A 405 7.19 11.72 10.04
N PRO A 406 6.75 12.39 11.13
CA PRO A 406 6.25 13.76 11.05
C PRO A 406 7.27 14.70 10.41
N VAL A 407 6.80 15.71 9.69
CA VAL A 407 7.64 16.82 9.23
C VAL A 407 7.95 17.73 10.40
N ASP A 408 9.16 18.31 10.46
CA ASP A 408 9.54 19.28 11.51
C ASP A 408 8.71 20.56 11.38
N GLY A 409 8.35 21.11 12.54
CA GLY A 409 7.60 22.35 12.65
C GLY A 409 6.09 22.15 12.85
N GLU A 410 5.35 23.25 12.78
CA GLU A 410 3.89 23.23 12.88
C GLU A 410 3.28 22.62 11.61
N ARG A 411 2.27 21.77 11.80
CA ARG A 411 1.53 21.21 10.67
C ARG A 411 0.76 22.31 9.95
N ASP A 412 0.69 22.21 8.64
CA ASP A 412 -0.08 23.12 7.80
C ASP A 412 -1.56 23.19 8.23
N TYR A 413 -2.11 22.06 8.66
CA TYR A 413 -3.46 21.92 9.16
C TYR A 413 -3.60 20.73 10.10
N SER A 414 -4.59 20.78 10.96
CA SER A 414 -5.01 19.66 11.82
C SER A 414 -6.42 19.20 11.45
N VAL A 415 -6.69 17.91 11.68
CA VAL A 415 -8.02 17.33 11.49
C VAL A 415 -8.41 16.63 12.79
N SER A 416 -9.64 16.86 13.22
CA SER A 416 -10.25 16.12 14.32
C SER A 416 -11.67 15.75 13.95
N SER A 417 -12.24 14.78 14.64
CA SER A 417 -13.64 14.42 14.46
C SER A 417 -14.32 14.21 15.79
N ARG A 418 -15.64 14.39 15.81
CA ARG A 418 -16.50 14.14 16.97
C ARG A 418 -17.87 13.67 16.53
N ARG A 419 -18.52 12.90 17.38
CA ARG A 419 -19.92 12.47 17.18
C ARG A 419 -20.84 13.29 18.09
N GLU A 420 -21.92 13.83 17.53
CA GLU A 420 -22.99 14.54 18.23
C GLU A 420 -24.34 13.95 17.81
N GLY A 421 -24.85 13.00 18.59
CA GLY A 421 -26.05 12.26 18.21
C GLY A 421 -25.86 11.48 16.91
N ASN A 422 -26.71 11.78 15.92
CA ASN A 422 -26.63 11.21 14.58
C ASN A 422 -25.75 12.04 13.61
N LYS A 423 -24.96 12.98 14.13
CA LYS A 423 -24.00 13.75 13.34
C LYS A 423 -22.58 13.30 13.64
N TYR A 424 -21.78 13.17 12.59
CA TYR A 424 -20.33 13.03 12.67
C TYR A 424 -19.70 14.26 12.05
N ILE A 425 -18.87 14.97 12.81
CA ILE A 425 -18.36 16.27 12.42
C ILE A 425 -16.84 16.16 12.26
N VAL A 426 -16.37 16.38 11.05
CA VAL A 426 -14.95 16.49 10.75
C VAL A 426 -14.57 17.96 10.76
N THR A 427 -13.65 18.33 11.64
CA THR A 427 -13.17 19.70 11.81
C THR A 427 -11.75 19.81 11.24
N VAL A 428 -11.57 20.69 10.27
CA VAL A 428 -10.27 21.03 9.66
C VAL A 428 -9.88 22.42 10.11
N THR A 429 -8.72 22.54 10.76
CA THR A 429 -8.18 23.83 11.19
C THR A 429 -6.85 24.06 10.52
N THR A 430 -6.76 25.08 9.67
CA THR A 430 -5.55 25.48 8.94
C THR A 430 -4.72 26.45 9.78
N SER A 431 -3.41 26.35 9.66
CA SER A 431 -2.45 27.26 10.29
C SER A 431 -2.22 28.52 9.44
N ASP A 432 -1.42 29.46 9.93
CA ASP A 432 -1.06 30.67 9.22
C ASP A 432 -0.15 30.42 7.99
N ASN A 433 0.61 29.32 8.04
CA ASN A 433 1.49 28.88 6.96
C ASN A 433 0.86 27.82 6.03
N PHE A 434 -0.46 27.60 6.15
CA PHE A 434 -1.19 26.65 5.30
C PHE A 434 -1.01 27.00 3.81
N SER A 435 -0.78 25.96 3.00
CA SER A 435 -0.78 26.04 1.53
C SER A 435 -1.68 24.97 0.94
N LEU A 436 -2.63 25.42 0.15
CA LEU A 436 -3.54 24.53 -0.58
C LEU A 436 -2.77 23.67 -1.60
N GLU A 437 -1.74 24.24 -2.26
CA GLU A 437 -0.91 23.49 -3.20
C GLU A 437 -0.15 22.38 -2.50
N ARG A 438 0.40 22.62 -1.28
CA ARG A 438 1.06 21.57 -0.52
C ARG A 438 0.10 20.45 -0.09
N MET A 439 -1.11 20.80 0.35
CA MET A 439 -2.14 19.82 0.67
C MET A 439 -2.48 18.96 -0.55
N ARG A 440 -2.52 19.57 -1.75
CA ARG A 440 -2.76 18.91 -3.03
C ARG A 440 -1.54 18.15 -3.58
N GLY A 441 -0.39 18.22 -2.91
CA GLY A 441 0.82 17.47 -3.28
C GLY A 441 1.65 18.12 -4.39
N ASP A 442 1.85 19.45 -4.36
CA ASP A 442 2.58 20.24 -5.36
C ASP A 442 4.04 19.80 -5.58
N LYS A 443 4.64 19.19 -4.56
CA LYS A 443 6.03 18.71 -4.58
C LYS A 443 6.20 17.35 -5.23
N PHE A 444 5.11 16.64 -5.44
CA PHE A 444 5.13 15.32 -6.05
C PHE A 444 4.37 15.36 -7.37
N LYS A 445 5.11 15.49 -8.47
CA LYS A 445 4.53 15.66 -9.80
C LYS A 445 4.92 14.48 -10.68
N GLN A 446 3.92 13.72 -11.04
CA GLN A 446 3.99 12.67 -12.04
C GLN A 446 2.85 12.88 -13.03
N GLU A 447 3.10 12.58 -14.28
CA GLU A 447 2.06 12.53 -15.31
C GLU A 447 0.93 11.61 -14.84
N HIS A 448 -0.29 11.90 -15.13
CA HIS A 448 -1.50 11.15 -14.75
C HIS A 448 -1.80 11.10 -13.23
N VAL A 449 -0.95 11.63 -12.37
CA VAL A 449 -1.25 11.74 -10.93
C VAL A 449 -1.69 13.16 -10.61
N LEU A 450 -2.99 13.31 -10.46
CA LEU A 450 -3.65 14.61 -10.28
C LEU A 450 -3.40 15.19 -8.88
N ASP A 451 -3.83 16.43 -8.69
CA ASP A 451 -3.88 17.06 -7.38
C ASP A 451 -4.75 16.26 -6.43
N LEU A 452 -4.29 16.06 -5.19
CA LEU A 452 -5.04 15.33 -4.20
C LEU A 452 -6.23 16.15 -3.70
N PRO A 453 -7.41 15.54 -3.50
CA PRO A 453 -8.48 16.14 -2.71
C PRO A 453 -8.04 16.24 -1.23
N PHE A 454 -8.74 17.06 -0.45
CA PHE A 454 -8.65 16.86 1.01
C PHE A 454 -9.15 15.46 1.34
N SER A 455 -8.40 14.74 2.18
CA SER A 455 -8.71 13.36 2.52
C SER A 455 -8.75 13.17 4.04
N TYR A 456 -9.63 12.29 4.49
CA TYR A 456 -9.72 11.87 5.87
C TYR A 456 -10.14 10.40 5.95
N PHE A 457 -9.30 9.57 6.55
CA PHE A 457 -9.64 8.20 6.89
C PHE A 457 -10.21 8.19 8.29
N PHE A 458 -11.44 7.74 8.46
CA PHE A 458 -12.11 7.80 9.76
C PHE A 458 -11.41 6.90 10.79
N PRO A 459 -11.26 7.33 12.05
CA PRO A 459 -10.69 6.50 13.10
C PRO A 459 -11.58 5.28 13.45
N GLU A 460 -12.87 5.37 13.17
CA GLU A 460 -13.86 4.31 13.30
C GLU A 460 -14.65 4.16 12.00
N ARG A 461 -15.25 3.00 11.76
CA ARG A 461 -16.18 2.80 10.65
C ARG A 461 -17.50 3.49 10.96
N LEU A 462 -17.99 4.27 10.02
CA LEU A 462 -19.27 4.97 10.15
C LEU A 462 -20.38 4.15 9.50
N ALA A 463 -21.58 4.16 10.07
CA ALA A 463 -22.73 3.50 9.47
C ALA A 463 -23.48 4.49 8.56
N ASN A 464 -23.61 4.11 7.28
CA ASN A 464 -24.35 4.87 6.24
C ASN A 464 -24.07 6.39 6.26
N PRO A 465 -22.79 6.84 6.21
CA PRO A 465 -22.48 8.26 6.28
C PRO A 465 -22.98 8.99 5.03
N ARG A 466 -23.60 10.15 5.23
CA ARG A 466 -24.05 11.04 4.15
C ARG A 466 -23.71 12.47 4.47
N LEU A 467 -23.38 13.27 3.47
CA LEU A 467 -23.18 14.69 3.67
C LEU A 467 -24.49 15.33 4.16
N ALA A 468 -24.45 16.04 5.29
CA ALA A 468 -25.64 16.65 5.86
C ALA A 468 -26.15 17.78 4.97
N ASP A 469 -27.47 17.98 4.94
CA ASP A 469 -28.14 18.99 4.13
C ASP A 469 -27.57 20.41 4.34
N GLY A 470 -27.53 21.18 3.28
CA GLY A 470 -27.13 22.60 3.29
C GLY A 470 -25.63 22.84 3.18
N GLN A 471 -24.81 21.80 3.01
CA GLN A 471 -23.39 21.92 2.72
C GLN A 471 -23.13 21.89 1.21
N ALA A 472 -22.07 22.57 0.77
CA ALA A 472 -21.70 22.70 -0.64
C ALA A 472 -20.40 21.92 -1.00
N TRP A 473 -20.03 20.94 -0.19
CA TRP A 473 -18.85 20.12 -0.45
C TRP A 473 -19.12 19.10 -1.58
N GLU A 474 -18.18 18.96 -2.48
CA GLU A 474 -18.15 17.88 -3.47
C GLU A 474 -17.35 16.73 -2.89
N VAL A 475 -18.02 15.63 -2.55
CA VAL A 475 -17.40 14.55 -1.76
C VAL A 475 -17.47 13.19 -2.44
N ALA A 476 -16.41 12.39 -2.24
CA ALA A 476 -16.48 10.94 -2.22
C ALA A 476 -16.52 10.51 -0.76
N LEU A 477 -17.47 9.70 -0.38
CA LEU A 477 -17.77 9.39 1.01
C LEU A 477 -18.29 7.96 1.12
N ASP A 478 -17.72 7.21 2.03
CA ASP A 478 -18.18 5.91 2.44
C ASP A 478 -17.80 5.64 3.90
N GLU A 479 -18.09 4.49 4.47
CA GLU A 479 -17.95 4.21 5.91
C GLU A 479 -16.54 4.40 6.47
N ASN A 480 -15.51 4.28 5.63
CA ASN A 480 -14.11 4.35 6.04
C ASN A 480 -13.44 5.69 5.75
N PHE A 481 -13.98 6.50 4.83
CA PHE A 481 -13.27 7.67 4.34
C PHE A 481 -14.16 8.83 3.91
N LEU A 482 -13.53 9.99 3.82
CA LEU A 482 -14.06 11.20 3.20
C LEU A 482 -12.99 11.82 2.31
N LEU A 483 -13.32 12.08 1.04
CA LEU A 483 -12.55 12.94 0.13
C LEU A 483 -13.38 14.18 -0.20
N VAL A 484 -12.75 15.36 -0.26
CA VAL A 484 -13.42 16.62 -0.62
C VAL A 484 -12.67 17.27 -1.78
N TYR A 485 -13.32 17.34 -2.94
CA TYR A 485 -12.70 17.79 -4.20
C TYR A 485 -12.65 19.30 -4.34
N ASN A 486 -13.62 20.01 -3.81
CA ASN A 486 -13.70 21.48 -3.83
C ASN A 486 -13.23 22.12 -2.50
N ALA A 487 -12.27 21.50 -1.81
CA ALA A 487 -11.70 21.99 -0.57
C ALA A 487 -10.76 23.20 -0.79
N ASP A 488 -11.31 24.37 -1.08
CA ASP A 488 -10.57 25.63 -1.22
C ASP A 488 -10.33 26.28 0.15
N PHE A 489 -9.54 25.59 0.99
CA PHE A 489 -9.22 26.06 2.34
C PHE A 489 -8.29 27.27 2.34
N ALA A 490 -8.61 28.27 3.16
CA ALA A 490 -7.78 29.46 3.41
C ALA A 490 -6.93 29.27 4.69
N PRO A 491 -5.78 29.97 4.82
CA PRO A 491 -5.03 30.00 6.07
C PRO A 491 -5.84 30.52 7.27
N ASN A 492 -5.46 30.14 8.48
CA ASN A 492 -6.05 30.59 9.76
C ASN A 492 -7.57 30.43 9.82
N THR A 493 -8.11 29.37 9.25
CA THR A 493 -9.56 29.16 9.16
C THR A 493 -9.93 27.78 9.67
N THR A 494 -11.09 27.68 10.30
CA THR A 494 -11.67 26.41 10.72
C THR A 494 -12.90 26.08 9.88
N TYR A 495 -12.93 24.86 9.35
CA TYR A 495 -14.03 24.33 8.55
C TYR A 495 -14.64 23.13 9.26
N GLU A 496 -15.94 22.98 9.16
CA GLU A 496 -16.65 21.80 9.61
C GLU A 496 -17.33 21.12 8.43
N ILE A 497 -17.12 19.82 8.30
CA ILE A 497 -17.80 18.95 7.35
C ILE A 497 -18.68 18.04 8.21
N VAL A 498 -20.00 18.21 8.09
CA VAL A 498 -20.98 17.51 8.92
C VAL A 498 -21.59 16.37 8.12
N LEU A 499 -21.52 15.18 8.67
CA LEU A 499 -22.13 13.98 8.10
C LEU A 499 -23.31 13.55 8.96
N ASP A 500 -24.37 13.10 8.31
CA ASP A 500 -25.41 12.29 8.93
C ASP A 500 -24.94 10.85 9.00
N VAL A 501 -25.08 10.21 10.16
CA VAL A 501 -24.70 8.80 10.41
C VAL A 501 -25.79 8.09 11.20
N GLU A 502 -25.88 6.78 11.06
CA GLU A 502 -26.83 5.94 11.80
C GLU A 502 -26.32 5.50 13.16
#